data_3d742b368bd1fd61b63348f823517ab4
#
_entry.id   3d742b368bd1fd61b63348f823517ab4
#
_cell.length_a   1.000
_cell.length_b   1.000
_cell.length_c   1.000
_cell.angle_alpha   90.00
_cell.angle_beta   90.00
_cell.angle_gamma   90.00
#
_symmetry.space_group_name_H-M   'P 1'
#
loop_
_entity.id
_entity.type
_entity.pdbx_description
1 polymer ?
#
loop_
_entity_poly.entity_id
_entity_poly.type
_entity_poly.pdbx_seq_one_letter_code
_entity_poly.pdbx_strand_id
1 'polypeptide(L)'
;MFRIGNFGVRWYSMCWLVGLALAYFIVKRLYKEQKVKDEQFDPLFLYCFFGILIGARLGHCLFYEPDVWLSSWQRVFEIFVPVRILADGSWKFVGYQGLASHGGTLGLMIALWLYCRNTKMNIWHVLDNIAIATPITACFIRLGNLMNSEIVGKITDVPWAFIFAAGDPVIAHQPRHPGQLYEAIAYFIFFFIGWWFYQKGKRVGEKADRKSVFSAPQVGSGFFFGLCLTLIFTFRFFIEYTKEVQVDFESGMFFNMGQLLSLPFIILGIMCMKKGK
;
A
#
# COMPACT_ATOMS: atom_id res chain seq x y z
N MET A 1 14.35 -0.47 -17.41
CA MET A 1 15.50 -0.51 -16.46
C MET A 1 16.44 0.63 -16.82
N PHE A 2 16.79 1.45 -15.86
CA PHE A 2 17.73 2.57 -16.01
C PHE A 2 19.04 2.19 -15.30
N ARG A 3 20.20 2.48 -15.88
CA ARG A 3 21.51 2.12 -15.28
C ARG A 3 22.26 3.39 -14.88
N ILE A 4 22.72 3.42 -13.62
CA ILE A 4 23.68 4.41 -13.12
C ILE A 4 24.98 3.65 -12.84
N GLY A 5 25.93 3.72 -13.77
CA GLY A 5 27.14 2.88 -13.72
C GLY A 5 26.76 1.38 -13.77
N ASN A 6 27.25 0.59 -12.81
CA ASN A 6 26.94 -0.83 -12.68
C ASN A 6 25.62 -1.13 -11.94
N PHE A 7 24.91 -0.09 -11.45
CA PHE A 7 23.71 -0.26 -10.66
C PHE A 7 22.46 -0.14 -11.54
N GLY A 8 21.68 -1.21 -11.62
CA GLY A 8 20.43 -1.23 -12.36
C GLY A 8 19.26 -0.76 -11.50
N VAL A 9 18.68 0.39 -11.83
CA VAL A 9 17.48 0.92 -11.16
C VAL A 9 16.24 0.49 -11.93
N ARG A 10 15.31 -0.14 -11.25
CA ARG A 10 14.01 -0.53 -11.84
C ARG A 10 13.01 0.63 -11.73
N TRP A 11 12.26 0.88 -12.79
CA TRP A 11 11.21 1.89 -12.79
C TRP A 11 10.19 1.70 -11.67
N TYR A 12 9.87 0.44 -11.34
CA TYR A 12 9.02 0.09 -10.21
C TYR A 12 9.53 0.70 -8.90
N SER A 13 10.81 0.50 -8.60
CA SER A 13 11.42 1.04 -7.38
C SER A 13 11.40 2.58 -7.34
N MET A 14 11.58 3.23 -8.50
CA MET A 14 11.47 4.69 -8.60
C MET A 14 10.05 5.18 -8.32
N CYS A 15 9.05 4.57 -8.93
CA CYS A 15 7.65 4.89 -8.65
C CYS A 15 7.32 4.70 -7.16
N TRP A 16 7.79 3.62 -6.59
CA TRP A 16 7.59 3.32 -5.17
C TRP A 16 8.20 4.40 -4.27
N LEU A 17 9.45 4.81 -4.54
CA LEU A 17 10.13 5.88 -3.81
C LEU A 17 9.40 7.22 -3.92
N VAL A 18 8.93 7.58 -5.13
CA VAL A 18 8.16 8.81 -5.35
C VAL A 18 6.84 8.77 -4.56
N GLY A 19 6.11 7.66 -4.62
CA GLY A 19 4.86 7.48 -3.88
C GLY A 19 5.06 7.60 -2.37
N LEU A 20 6.14 7.00 -1.84
CA LEU A 20 6.48 7.06 -0.42
C LEU A 20 6.91 8.47 0.01
N ALA A 21 7.72 9.14 -0.80
CA ALA A 21 8.13 10.52 -0.53
C ALA A 21 6.92 11.47 -0.50
N LEU A 22 6.01 11.34 -1.47
CA LEU A 22 4.78 12.13 -1.49
C LEU A 22 3.92 11.87 -0.24
N ALA A 23 3.74 10.60 0.17
CA ALA A 23 3.03 10.26 1.38
C ALA A 23 3.68 10.91 2.62
N TYR A 24 5.01 10.84 2.73
CA TYR A 24 5.75 11.46 3.82
C TYR A 24 5.47 12.98 3.89
N PHE A 25 5.61 13.69 2.77
CA PHE A 25 5.38 15.14 2.75
C PHE A 25 3.92 15.51 3.01
N ILE A 26 2.97 14.72 2.51
CA ILE A 26 1.54 14.94 2.76
C ILE A 26 1.24 14.76 4.24
N VAL A 27 1.64 13.63 4.85
CA VAL A 27 1.39 13.38 6.28
C VAL A 27 2.09 14.41 7.15
N LYS A 28 3.34 14.79 6.83
CA LYS A 28 4.05 15.87 7.52
C LYS A 28 3.29 17.19 7.47
N ARG A 29 2.75 17.55 6.31
CA ARG A 29 1.90 18.74 6.14
C ARG A 29 0.63 18.65 6.98
N LEU A 30 -0.07 17.51 6.96
CA LEU A 30 -1.26 17.28 7.76
C LEU A 30 -1.00 17.44 9.26
N TYR A 31 0.07 16.83 9.75
CA TYR A 31 0.49 16.92 11.16
C TYR A 31 0.81 18.38 11.56
N LYS A 32 1.54 19.10 10.71
CA LYS A 32 1.84 20.52 10.92
C LYS A 32 0.57 21.37 10.95
N GLU A 33 -0.37 21.15 10.03
CA GLU A 33 -1.65 21.87 10.00
C GLU A 33 -2.52 21.59 11.26
N GLN A 34 -2.39 20.37 11.81
CA GLN A 34 -3.07 19.93 13.04
C GLN A 34 -2.30 20.29 14.32
N LYS A 35 -1.19 21.04 14.20
CA LYS A 35 -0.31 21.45 15.31
C LYS A 35 0.21 20.29 16.15
N VAL A 36 0.43 19.14 15.54
CA VAL A 36 1.11 18.01 16.17
C VAL A 36 2.60 18.34 16.24
N LYS A 37 3.25 18.01 17.36
CA LYS A 37 4.67 18.27 17.58
C LYS A 37 5.53 17.40 16.65
N ASP A 38 6.64 17.96 16.18
CA ASP A 38 7.60 17.24 15.32
C ASP A 38 8.14 15.97 16.01
N GLU A 39 8.38 16.02 17.33
CA GLU A 39 8.79 14.87 18.14
C GLU A 39 7.81 13.67 18.05
N GLN A 40 6.54 13.93 17.78
CA GLN A 40 5.52 12.88 17.58
C GLN A 40 5.49 12.41 16.13
N PHE A 41 5.76 13.30 15.16
CA PHE A 41 5.75 12.94 13.73
C PHE A 41 7.00 12.16 13.31
N ASP A 42 8.20 12.61 13.72
CA ASP A 42 9.48 12.11 13.23
C ASP A 42 9.65 10.58 13.33
N PRO A 43 9.24 9.92 14.43
CA PRO A 43 9.37 8.47 14.52
C PRO A 43 8.38 7.68 13.66
N LEU A 44 7.26 8.30 13.21
CA LEU A 44 6.20 7.58 12.48
C LEU A 44 6.74 6.85 11.25
N PHE A 45 7.57 7.53 10.46
CA PHE A 45 8.14 6.95 9.26
C PHE A 45 9.01 5.72 9.57
N LEU A 46 9.85 5.81 10.60
CA LEU A 46 10.73 4.72 11.02
C LEU A 46 9.92 3.53 11.53
N TYR A 47 8.89 3.76 12.34
CA TYR A 47 7.99 2.69 12.80
C TYR A 47 7.31 1.98 11.62
N CYS A 48 6.76 2.74 10.67
CA CYS A 48 6.13 2.15 9.47
C CYS A 48 7.15 1.39 8.63
N PHE A 49 8.30 1.97 8.33
CA PHE A 49 9.33 1.38 7.49
C PHE A 49 9.86 0.06 8.07
N PHE A 50 10.31 0.08 9.32
CA PHE A 50 10.83 -1.13 9.97
C PHE A 50 9.73 -2.15 10.23
N GLY A 51 8.52 -1.71 10.61
CA GLY A 51 7.40 -2.60 10.81
C GLY A 51 7.04 -3.38 9.54
N ILE A 52 6.91 -2.70 8.42
CA ILE A 52 6.63 -3.34 7.12
C ILE A 52 7.78 -4.25 6.71
N LEU A 53 9.03 -3.78 6.77
CA LEU A 53 10.20 -4.53 6.33
C LEU A 53 10.39 -5.82 7.14
N ILE A 54 10.41 -5.70 8.47
CA ILE A 54 10.59 -6.84 9.39
C ILE A 54 9.40 -7.80 9.25
N GLY A 55 8.18 -7.27 9.27
CA GLY A 55 6.98 -8.09 9.14
C GLY A 55 6.91 -8.84 7.81
N ALA A 56 7.21 -8.16 6.69
CA ALA A 56 7.22 -8.79 5.36
C ALA A 56 8.29 -9.87 5.26
N ARG A 57 9.48 -9.63 5.82
CA ARG A 57 10.58 -10.60 5.82
C ARG A 57 10.27 -11.81 6.68
N LEU A 58 9.83 -11.60 7.93
CA LEU A 58 9.43 -12.69 8.82
C LEU A 58 8.26 -13.47 8.25
N GLY A 59 7.26 -12.79 7.69
CA GLY A 59 6.13 -13.45 7.05
C GLY A 59 6.56 -14.36 5.90
N HIS A 60 7.49 -13.92 5.06
CA HIS A 60 8.03 -14.77 4.00
C HIS A 60 8.80 -15.96 4.57
N CYS A 61 9.78 -15.72 5.44
CA CYS A 61 10.66 -16.76 5.94
C CYS A 61 9.93 -17.83 6.79
N LEU A 62 8.92 -17.43 7.55
CA LEU A 62 8.23 -18.34 8.47
C LEU A 62 7.04 -19.08 7.84
N PHE A 63 6.38 -18.49 6.83
CA PHE A 63 5.15 -19.08 6.26
C PHE A 63 5.32 -19.61 4.83
N TYR A 64 6.25 -19.07 4.04
CA TYR A 64 6.42 -19.50 2.65
C TYR A 64 7.58 -20.48 2.48
N GLU A 65 8.68 -20.28 3.20
CA GLU A 65 9.89 -21.10 3.07
C GLU A 65 10.50 -21.50 4.43
N PRO A 66 9.69 -22.02 5.41
CA PRO A 66 10.20 -22.33 6.75
C PRO A 66 11.34 -23.37 6.72
N ASP A 67 11.22 -24.37 5.86
CA ASP A 67 12.21 -25.45 5.75
C ASP A 67 13.60 -24.94 5.29
N VAL A 68 13.63 -23.88 4.51
CA VAL A 68 14.86 -23.22 4.06
C VAL A 68 15.47 -22.38 5.17
N TRP A 69 14.65 -21.49 5.77
CA TRP A 69 15.14 -20.46 6.68
C TRP A 69 15.35 -20.94 8.11
N LEU A 70 14.67 -22.00 8.53
CA LEU A 70 14.81 -22.60 9.86
C LEU A 70 15.73 -23.84 9.86
N SER A 71 16.37 -24.18 8.73
CA SER A 71 17.22 -25.35 8.59
C SER A 71 18.53 -25.30 9.40
N SER A 72 19.05 -24.11 9.67
CA SER A 72 20.29 -23.91 10.43
C SER A 72 20.33 -22.52 11.09
N TRP A 73 21.12 -22.38 12.15
CA TRP A 73 21.34 -21.09 12.82
C TRP A 73 21.90 -20.01 11.87
N GLN A 74 22.71 -20.40 10.91
CA GLN A 74 23.22 -19.53 9.88
C GLN A 74 22.09 -18.95 9.02
N ARG A 75 21.11 -19.77 8.62
CA ARG A 75 19.92 -19.33 7.87
C ARG A 75 19.01 -18.42 8.70
N VAL A 76 18.84 -18.73 9.97
CA VAL A 76 18.10 -17.86 10.89
C VAL A 76 18.74 -16.46 11.00
N PHE A 77 20.10 -16.39 11.06
CA PHE A 77 20.82 -15.12 11.03
C PHE A 77 20.59 -14.34 9.72
N GLU A 78 20.59 -15.03 8.57
CA GLU A 78 20.32 -14.45 7.24
C GLU A 78 18.87 -13.90 7.09
N ILE A 79 17.95 -14.22 7.99
CA ILE A 79 16.60 -13.59 8.01
C ILE A 79 16.72 -12.09 8.30
N PHE A 80 17.60 -11.72 9.23
CA PHE A 80 17.73 -10.36 9.75
C PHE A 80 18.75 -9.51 9.00
N VAL A 81 19.68 -10.13 8.25
CA VAL A 81 20.73 -9.43 7.51
C VAL A 81 20.62 -9.70 6.01
N PRO A 82 20.79 -8.68 5.15
CA PRO A 82 20.64 -8.84 3.70
C PRO A 82 21.87 -9.47 3.04
N VAL A 83 22.46 -10.47 3.69
CA VAL A 83 23.63 -11.18 3.22
C VAL A 83 23.37 -12.68 3.13
N ARG A 84 24.07 -13.37 2.25
CA ARG A 84 24.13 -14.84 2.17
C ARG A 84 25.54 -15.28 2.45
N ILE A 85 25.69 -16.21 3.39
CA ILE A 85 26.97 -16.84 3.71
C ILE A 85 27.14 -18.04 2.77
N LEU A 86 28.26 -18.08 2.04
CA LEU A 86 28.60 -19.11 1.08
C LEU A 86 29.31 -20.27 1.77
N ALA A 87 29.42 -21.43 1.08
CA ALA A 87 30.03 -22.63 1.63
C ALA A 87 31.54 -22.47 1.96
N ASP A 88 32.22 -21.52 1.33
CA ASP A 88 33.61 -21.14 1.59
C ASP A 88 33.80 -20.20 2.78
N GLY A 89 32.70 -19.84 3.49
CA GLY A 89 32.69 -18.87 4.59
C GLY A 89 32.69 -17.42 4.15
N SER A 90 32.75 -17.12 2.85
CA SER A 90 32.60 -15.77 2.34
C SER A 90 31.13 -15.31 2.41
N TRP A 91 30.89 -14.00 2.37
CA TRP A 91 29.53 -13.44 2.36
C TRP A 91 29.28 -12.62 1.12
N LYS A 92 28.05 -12.69 0.62
CA LYS A 92 27.60 -11.92 -0.53
C LYS A 92 26.38 -11.11 -0.15
N PHE A 93 26.37 -9.79 -0.45
CA PHE A 93 25.20 -8.97 -0.32
C PHE A 93 24.14 -9.36 -1.37
N VAL A 94 22.98 -9.80 -0.91
CA VAL A 94 21.87 -10.26 -1.77
C VAL A 94 20.61 -9.40 -1.65
N GLY A 95 20.61 -8.45 -0.72
CA GLY A 95 19.42 -7.69 -0.37
C GLY A 95 18.37 -8.56 0.34
N TYR A 96 17.22 -7.96 0.65
CA TYR A 96 16.07 -8.71 1.16
C TYR A 96 15.25 -9.23 -0.02
N GLN A 97 15.44 -10.50 -0.35
CA GLN A 97 14.64 -11.25 -1.33
C GLN A 97 13.58 -12.06 -0.58
N GLY A 98 12.36 -12.08 -1.12
CA GLY A 98 11.23 -12.73 -0.44
C GLY A 98 10.64 -11.84 0.66
N LEU A 99 9.60 -11.11 0.30
CA LEU A 99 8.82 -10.23 1.18
C LEU A 99 7.34 -10.57 1.01
N ALA A 100 6.69 -11.01 2.10
CA ALA A 100 5.28 -11.35 2.11
C ALA A 100 4.43 -10.14 2.49
N SER A 101 3.46 -9.77 1.63
CA SER A 101 2.58 -8.63 1.86
C SER A 101 1.71 -8.76 3.13
N HIS A 102 1.23 -9.96 3.43
CA HIS A 102 0.47 -10.23 4.66
C HIS A 102 1.33 -10.00 5.91
N GLY A 103 2.59 -10.46 5.89
CA GLY A 103 3.55 -10.21 6.97
C GLY A 103 3.84 -8.70 7.12
N GLY A 104 4.01 -7.98 6.02
CA GLY A 104 4.21 -6.54 6.02
C GLY A 104 3.02 -5.77 6.62
N THR A 105 1.79 -6.20 6.30
CA THR A 105 0.57 -5.62 6.86
C THR A 105 0.48 -5.83 8.37
N LEU A 106 0.73 -7.06 8.84
CA LEU A 106 0.75 -7.36 10.27
C LEU A 106 1.85 -6.57 11.01
N GLY A 107 3.04 -6.50 10.41
CA GLY A 107 4.16 -5.72 10.96
C GLY A 107 3.83 -4.22 11.04
N LEU A 108 3.16 -3.67 10.03
CA LEU A 108 2.68 -2.29 10.07
C LEU A 108 1.65 -2.07 11.20
N MET A 109 0.70 -2.98 11.36
CA MET A 109 -0.31 -2.88 12.44
C MET A 109 0.35 -2.86 13.82
N ILE A 110 1.32 -3.75 14.06
CA ILE A 110 2.09 -3.81 15.31
C ILE A 110 2.90 -2.51 15.49
N ALA A 111 3.56 -2.06 14.45
CA ALA A 111 4.37 -0.83 14.48
C ALA A 111 3.53 0.41 14.79
N LEU A 112 2.35 0.55 14.19
CA LEU A 112 1.44 1.67 14.47
C LEU A 112 0.88 1.59 15.90
N TRP A 113 0.59 0.40 16.40
CA TRP A 113 0.20 0.22 17.81
C TRP A 113 1.32 0.65 18.76
N LEU A 114 2.56 0.20 18.53
CA LEU A 114 3.74 0.60 19.32
C LEU A 114 3.99 2.11 19.23
N TYR A 115 3.91 2.67 18.02
CA TYR A 115 4.03 4.11 17.80
C TYR A 115 3.02 4.90 18.62
N CYS A 116 1.74 4.54 18.54
CA CYS A 116 0.68 5.20 19.30
C CYS A 116 0.89 5.09 20.81
N ARG A 117 1.33 3.92 21.28
CA ARG A 117 1.64 3.69 22.69
C ARG A 117 2.78 4.60 23.19
N ASN A 118 3.84 4.72 22.40
CA ASN A 118 5.04 5.48 22.78
C ASN A 118 4.82 6.99 22.67
N THR A 119 4.12 7.44 21.63
CA THR A 119 3.84 8.87 21.41
C THR A 119 2.57 9.36 22.10
N LYS A 120 1.78 8.45 22.70
CA LYS A 120 0.47 8.70 23.29
C LYS A 120 -0.55 9.31 22.32
N MET A 121 -0.35 9.10 21.02
CA MET A 121 -1.28 9.54 19.99
C MET A 121 -2.48 8.59 19.88
N ASN A 122 -3.64 9.16 19.53
CA ASN A 122 -4.82 8.36 19.22
C ASN A 122 -4.62 7.62 17.90
N ILE A 123 -4.87 6.31 17.88
CA ILE A 123 -4.73 5.46 16.70
C ILE A 123 -5.58 5.94 15.51
N TRP A 124 -6.79 6.41 15.76
CA TRP A 124 -7.66 6.93 14.69
C TRP A 124 -7.10 8.20 14.06
N HIS A 125 -6.45 9.05 14.86
CA HIS A 125 -5.76 10.23 14.35
C HIS A 125 -4.62 9.84 13.39
N VAL A 126 -3.85 8.84 13.75
CA VAL A 126 -2.75 8.34 12.92
C VAL A 126 -3.27 7.67 11.66
N LEU A 127 -4.26 6.78 11.78
CA LEU A 127 -4.87 6.06 10.66
C LEU A 127 -5.53 7.00 9.65
N ASP A 128 -6.26 8.01 10.12
CA ASP A 128 -6.92 8.99 9.24
C ASP A 128 -5.89 9.78 8.42
N ASN A 129 -4.79 10.24 9.04
CA ASN A 129 -3.74 10.97 8.34
C ASN A 129 -3.02 10.11 7.30
N ILE A 130 -2.69 8.85 7.64
CA ILE A 130 -2.10 7.90 6.71
C ILE A 130 -3.07 7.61 5.57
N ALA A 131 -4.35 7.41 5.87
CA ALA A 131 -5.39 7.09 4.89
C ALA A 131 -5.61 8.21 3.85
N ILE A 132 -5.45 9.48 4.22
CA ILE A 132 -5.50 10.60 3.27
C ILE A 132 -4.34 10.50 2.26
N ALA A 133 -3.14 10.07 2.69
CA ALA A 133 -1.97 9.94 1.83
C ALA A 133 -1.88 8.61 1.09
N THR A 134 -2.51 7.54 1.59
CA THR A 134 -2.43 6.19 1.01
C THR A 134 -2.80 6.11 -0.48
N PRO A 135 -3.87 6.77 -0.97
CA PRO A 135 -4.24 6.64 -2.37
C PRO A 135 -3.18 7.17 -3.33
N ILE A 136 -2.43 8.22 -2.99
CA ILE A 136 -1.37 8.72 -3.88
C ILE A 136 -0.19 7.73 -3.93
N THR A 137 0.17 7.12 -2.81
CA THR A 137 1.19 6.07 -2.79
C THR A 137 0.75 4.86 -3.62
N ALA A 138 -0.49 4.42 -3.45
CA ALA A 138 -1.08 3.33 -4.21
C ALA A 138 -1.10 3.62 -5.72
N CYS A 139 -1.39 4.86 -6.13
CA CYS A 139 -1.32 5.32 -7.52
C CYS A 139 0.08 5.07 -8.10
N PHE A 140 1.13 5.53 -7.43
CA PHE A 140 2.51 5.34 -7.91
C PHE A 140 2.95 3.88 -7.91
N ILE A 141 2.49 3.07 -6.95
CA ILE A 141 2.73 1.62 -6.97
C ILE A 141 2.11 0.99 -8.23
N ARG A 142 0.88 1.39 -8.61
CA ARG A 142 0.23 0.89 -9.82
C ARG A 142 0.92 1.35 -11.10
N LEU A 143 1.43 2.57 -11.15
CA LEU A 143 2.29 3.02 -12.25
C LEU A 143 3.58 2.19 -12.32
N GLY A 144 4.16 1.84 -11.19
CA GLY A 144 5.30 0.93 -11.12
C GLY A 144 4.99 -0.47 -11.67
N ASN A 145 3.84 -1.07 -11.32
CA ASN A 145 3.39 -2.34 -11.88
C ASN A 145 3.19 -2.25 -13.40
N LEU A 146 2.64 -1.14 -13.91
CA LEU A 146 2.49 -0.89 -15.34
C LEU A 146 3.86 -0.92 -16.04
N MET A 147 4.87 -0.23 -15.49
CA MET A 147 6.23 -0.19 -16.03
C MET A 147 6.94 -1.54 -16.01
N ASN A 148 6.56 -2.43 -15.10
CA ASN A 148 7.08 -3.80 -15.02
C ASN A 148 6.25 -4.82 -15.81
N SER A 149 5.15 -4.41 -16.44
CA SER A 149 4.19 -5.33 -17.10
C SER A 149 3.64 -6.42 -16.16
N GLU A 150 3.41 -6.06 -14.89
CA GLU A 150 2.87 -6.95 -13.87
C GLU A 150 1.36 -6.73 -13.69
N ILE A 151 0.61 -7.80 -13.32
CA ILE A 151 -0.82 -7.72 -13.01
C ILE A 151 -1.61 -7.15 -14.19
N VAL A 152 -1.36 -7.67 -15.37
CA VAL A 152 -2.03 -7.25 -16.61
C VAL A 152 -3.51 -7.66 -16.64
N GLY A 153 -4.30 -6.96 -17.42
CA GLY A 153 -5.70 -7.29 -17.62
C GLY A 153 -5.93 -8.35 -18.69
N LYS A 154 -7.19 -8.74 -18.86
CA LYS A 154 -7.65 -9.66 -19.92
C LYS A 154 -7.36 -9.10 -21.30
N ILE A 155 -7.27 -10.00 -22.28
CA ILE A 155 -7.18 -9.64 -23.70
C ILE A 155 -8.42 -8.82 -24.09
N THR A 156 -8.22 -7.77 -24.89
CA THR A 156 -9.29 -6.86 -25.29
C THR A 156 -8.95 -6.18 -26.61
N ASP A 157 -9.97 -5.74 -27.30
CA ASP A 157 -9.93 -4.99 -28.56
C ASP A 157 -10.27 -3.50 -28.39
N VAL A 158 -10.38 -3.01 -27.16
CA VAL A 158 -10.64 -1.59 -26.92
C VAL A 158 -9.52 -0.70 -27.50
N PRO A 159 -9.84 0.49 -28.02
CA PRO A 159 -8.88 1.34 -28.73
C PRO A 159 -7.72 1.85 -27.85
N TRP A 160 -7.82 1.73 -26.53
CA TRP A 160 -6.78 2.09 -25.54
C TRP A 160 -6.12 0.87 -24.88
N ALA A 161 -6.22 -0.31 -25.52
CA ALA A 161 -5.51 -1.49 -25.05
C ALA A 161 -4.00 -1.30 -25.10
N PHE A 162 -3.28 -1.89 -24.15
CA PHE A 162 -1.81 -1.85 -24.10
C PHE A 162 -1.25 -3.19 -24.55
N ILE A 163 -0.15 -3.13 -25.30
CA ILE A 163 0.69 -4.28 -25.63
C ILE A 163 1.87 -4.28 -24.67
N PHE A 164 1.91 -5.27 -23.79
CA PHE A 164 2.96 -5.42 -22.80
C PHE A 164 4.12 -6.21 -23.40
N ALA A 165 5.24 -5.51 -23.71
CA ALA A 165 6.41 -6.11 -24.34
C ALA A 165 7.36 -6.81 -23.35
N ALA A 166 7.32 -6.42 -22.06
CA ALA A 166 8.13 -7.01 -21.01
C ALA A 166 7.27 -7.95 -20.16
N GLY A 167 7.66 -9.21 -20.03
CA GLY A 167 6.92 -10.20 -19.23
C GLY A 167 6.95 -11.59 -19.83
N ASP A 168 6.01 -12.41 -19.41
CA ASP A 168 5.83 -13.78 -19.92
C ASP A 168 5.55 -13.74 -21.43
N PRO A 169 6.24 -14.58 -22.25
CA PRO A 169 5.97 -14.70 -23.69
C PRO A 169 4.51 -14.95 -24.07
N VAL A 170 3.74 -15.61 -23.17
CA VAL A 170 2.29 -15.84 -23.33
C VAL A 170 1.50 -14.53 -23.23
N ILE A 171 1.98 -13.57 -22.47
CA ILE A 171 1.34 -12.26 -22.26
C ILE A 171 1.79 -11.25 -23.30
N ALA A 172 3.01 -11.40 -23.81
CA ALA A 172 3.61 -10.50 -24.77
C ALA A 172 2.83 -10.51 -26.11
N HIS A 173 2.81 -9.32 -26.74
CA HIS A 173 2.24 -9.12 -28.09
C HIS A 173 0.70 -9.21 -28.23
N GLN A 174 -0.05 -9.36 -27.14
CA GLN A 174 -1.52 -9.31 -27.18
C GLN A 174 -2.05 -8.00 -26.56
N PRO A 175 -3.03 -7.33 -27.20
CA PRO A 175 -3.66 -6.16 -26.63
C PRO A 175 -4.47 -6.55 -25.39
N ARG A 176 -4.22 -5.86 -24.28
CA ARG A 176 -4.82 -6.15 -22.96
C ARG A 176 -5.31 -4.90 -22.26
N HIS A 177 -6.28 -5.05 -21.36
CA HIS A 177 -6.68 -3.97 -20.48
C HIS A 177 -5.50 -3.52 -19.60
N PRO A 178 -5.13 -2.23 -19.59
CA PRO A 178 -4.13 -1.68 -18.66
C PRO A 178 -4.75 -1.48 -17.27
N GLY A 179 -5.10 -2.58 -16.58
CA GLY A 179 -5.77 -2.56 -15.29
C GLY A 179 -5.01 -1.73 -14.24
N GLN A 180 -3.68 -1.76 -14.30
CA GLN A 180 -2.80 -0.97 -13.43
C GLN A 180 -3.02 0.54 -13.65
N LEU A 181 -3.20 0.99 -14.90
CA LEU A 181 -3.46 2.38 -15.23
C LEU A 181 -4.84 2.82 -14.74
N TYR A 182 -5.85 1.96 -14.90
CA TYR A 182 -7.20 2.24 -14.36
C TYR A 182 -7.16 2.43 -12.84
N GLU A 183 -6.46 1.53 -12.13
CA GLU A 183 -6.27 1.65 -10.69
C GLU A 183 -5.49 2.91 -10.31
N ALA A 184 -4.43 3.25 -11.06
CA ALA A 184 -3.64 4.46 -10.80
C ALA A 184 -4.48 5.73 -10.92
N ILE A 185 -5.28 5.86 -11.98
CA ILE A 185 -6.17 7.00 -12.20
C ILE A 185 -7.22 7.09 -11.08
N ALA A 186 -7.86 5.97 -10.74
CA ALA A 186 -8.85 5.94 -9.68
C ALA A 186 -8.24 6.37 -8.33
N TYR A 187 -7.07 5.83 -7.97
CA TYR A 187 -6.41 6.17 -6.71
C TYR A 187 -5.94 7.63 -6.68
N PHE A 188 -5.51 8.16 -7.81
CA PHE A 188 -5.21 9.59 -7.92
C PHE A 188 -6.46 10.44 -7.63
N ILE A 189 -7.61 10.08 -8.19
CA ILE A 189 -8.89 10.76 -7.91
C ILE A 189 -9.28 10.61 -6.43
N PHE A 190 -9.11 9.43 -5.85
CA PHE A 190 -9.44 9.18 -4.44
C PHE A 190 -8.60 10.02 -3.48
N PHE A 191 -7.34 10.28 -3.82
CA PHE A 191 -6.52 11.23 -3.06
C PHE A 191 -7.18 12.62 -3.02
N PHE A 192 -7.64 13.16 -4.15
CA PHE A 192 -8.30 14.47 -4.18
C PHE A 192 -9.64 14.46 -3.46
N ILE A 193 -10.40 13.37 -3.51
CA ILE A 193 -11.64 13.22 -2.73
C ILE A 193 -11.33 13.30 -1.23
N GLY A 194 -10.36 12.52 -0.74
CA GLY A 194 -9.93 12.55 0.66
C GLY A 194 -9.43 13.93 1.09
N TRP A 195 -8.58 14.54 0.25
CA TRP A 195 -8.06 15.89 0.46
C TRP A 195 -9.17 16.96 0.51
N TRP A 196 -10.15 16.87 -0.38
CA TRP A 196 -11.29 17.77 -0.39
C TRP A 196 -12.13 17.68 0.89
N PHE A 197 -12.43 16.46 1.36
CA PHE A 197 -13.11 16.26 2.64
C PHE A 197 -12.31 16.81 3.81
N TYR A 198 -10.99 16.59 3.82
CA TYR A 198 -10.10 17.15 4.83
C TYR A 198 -10.17 18.69 4.86
N GLN A 199 -10.04 19.34 3.72
CA GLN A 199 -10.13 20.82 3.63
C GLN A 199 -11.51 21.34 4.05
N LYS A 200 -12.57 20.63 3.70
CA LYS A 200 -13.93 20.97 4.14
C LYS A 200 -14.05 20.88 5.66
N GLY A 201 -13.57 19.79 6.27
CA GLY A 201 -13.58 19.61 7.72
C GLY A 201 -12.80 20.70 8.45
N LYS A 202 -11.62 21.07 7.93
CA LYS A 202 -10.79 22.14 8.46
C LYS A 202 -11.52 23.52 8.44
N ARG A 203 -12.10 23.90 7.31
CA ARG A 203 -12.85 25.19 7.17
C ARG A 203 -14.03 25.30 8.13
N VAL A 204 -14.74 24.19 8.36
CA VAL A 204 -15.86 24.14 9.30
C VAL A 204 -15.36 24.28 10.73
N GLY A 205 -14.27 23.62 11.10
CA GLY A 205 -13.66 23.76 12.42
C GLY A 205 -13.16 25.19 12.72
N GLU A 206 -12.63 25.89 11.73
CA GLU A 206 -12.16 27.28 11.87
C GLU A 206 -13.31 28.30 12.06
N LYS A 207 -14.51 28.03 11.53
CA LYS A 207 -15.67 28.95 11.62
C LYS A 207 -16.45 28.83 12.92
N ALA A 208 -16.04 27.96 13.84
CA ALA A 208 -16.56 27.79 15.21
C ALA A 208 -18.12 27.71 15.34
N ASP A 209 -18.84 27.37 14.28
CA ASP A 209 -20.28 27.14 14.37
C ASP A 209 -20.53 25.68 14.85
N ARG A 210 -20.94 25.54 16.12
CA ARG A 210 -21.16 24.23 16.78
C ARG A 210 -22.06 23.28 16.00
N LYS A 211 -23.03 23.77 15.25
CA LYS A 211 -23.94 22.92 14.47
C LYS A 211 -23.30 22.39 13.19
N SER A 212 -22.39 23.16 12.58
CA SER A 212 -21.68 22.73 11.37
C SER A 212 -20.46 21.83 11.64
N VAL A 213 -19.86 21.94 12.83
CA VAL A 213 -18.74 21.07 13.25
C VAL A 213 -19.16 19.61 13.33
N PHE A 214 -20.39 19.32 13.79
CA PHE A 214 -20.92 17.95 13.84
C PHE A 214 -21.25 17.34 12.47
N SER A 215 -21.29 18.14 11.39
CA SER A 215 -21.64 17.66 10.05
C SER A 215 -20.44 17.46 9.12
N ALA A 216 -19.23 17.86 9.52
CA ALA A 216 -18.02 17.75 8.71
C ALA A 216 -17.06 16.70 9.26
N PRO A 217 -16.44 15.87 8.39
CA PRO A 217 -15.50 14.84 8.83
C PRO A 217 -14.30 15.45 9.54
N GLN A 218 -13.95 14.90 10.71
CA GLN A 218 -12.81 15.33 11.52
C GLN A 218 -11.73 14.25 11.51
N VAL A 219 -10.45 14.65 11.48
CA VAL A 219 -9.32 13.72 11.67
C VAL A 219 -9.35 13.19 13.11
N GLY A 220 -9.15 11.88 13.26
CA GLY A 220 -9.24 11.20 14.56
C GLY A 220 -10.58 10.55 14.82
N SER A 221 -11.53 10.68 13.90
CA SER A 221 -12.85 10.04 13.98
C SER A 221 -12.88 8.64 13.35
N GLY A 222 -11.89 8.30 12.50
CA GLY A 222 -11.87 7.10 11.67
C GLY A 222 -12.57 7.28 10.32
N PHE A 223 -13.09 8.47 10.04
CA PHE A 223 -13.81 8.74 8.79
C PHE A 223 -12.91 8.60 7.56
N PHE A 224 -11.70 9.19 7.57
CA PHE A 224 -10.80 9.15 6.41
C PHE A 224 -10.23 7.76 6.19
N PHE A 225 -9.97 7.02 7.26
CA PHE A 225 -9.60 5.61 7.17
C PHE A 225 -10.73 4.79 6.52
N GLY A 226 -11.97 4.98 6.99
CA GLY A 226 -13.13 4.34 6.41
C GLY A 226 -13.38 4.71 4.94
N LEU A 227 -13.23 6.01 4.60
CA LEU A 227 -13.36 6.50 3.22
C LEU A 227 -12.33 5.87 2.29
N CYS A 228 -11.06 5.83 2.70
CA CYS A 228 -9.98 5.23 1.94
C CYS A 228 -10.23 3.74 1.66
N LEU A 229 -10.59 2.96 2.70
CA LEU A 229 -10.95 1.55 2.54
C LEU A 229 -12.12 1.37 1.59
N THR A 230 -13.22 2.12 1.79
CA THR A 230 -14.41 1.99 0.98
C THR A 230 -14.12 2.28 -0.49
N LEU A 231 -13.42 3.37 -0.80
CA LEU A 231 -13.13 3.76 -2.17
C LEU A 231 -12.19 2.76 -2.86
N ILE A 232 -11.08 2.40 -2.21
CA ILE A 232 -10.08 1.49 -2.80
C ILE A 232 -10.69 0.10 -3.02
N PHE A 233 -11.33 -0.48 -2.01
CA PHE A 233 -11.83 -1.86 -2.12
C PHE A 233 -13.09 -1.97 -2.95
N THR A 234 -13.95 -0.93 -3.02
CA THR A 234 -15.06 -0.88 -3.97
C THR A 234 -14.55 -0.85 -5.40
N PHE A 235 -13.57 0.02 -5.70
CA PHE A 235 -12.98 0.06 -7.03
C PHE A 235 -12.27 -1.26 -7.36
N ARG A 236 -11.52 -1.83 -6.39
CA ARG A 236 -10.88 -3.13 -6.55
C ARG A 236 -11.87 -4.23 -6.89
N PHE A 237 -13.03 -4.26 -6.24
CA PHE A 237 -14.09 -5.23 -6.53
C PHE A 237 -14.51 -5.19 -8.01
N PHE A 238 -14.70 -3.99 -8.58
CA PHE A 238 -15.13 -3.85 -9.97
C PHE A 238 -13.99 -4.06 -10.97
N ILE A 239 -12.78 -3.53 -10.71
CA ILE A 239 -11.66 -3.66 -11.66
C ILE A 239 -11.20 -5.11 -11.81
N GLU A 240 -11.46 -5.97 -10.84
CA GLU A 240 -11.12 -7.38 -10.87
C GLU A 240 -11.77 -8.12 -12.04
N TYR A 241 -12.91 -7.65 -12.55
CA TYR A 241 -13.53 -8.20 -13.77
C TYR A 241 -12.68 -8.02 -15.03
N THR A 242 -11.81 -7.03 -15.06
CA THR A 242 -10.91 -6.74 -16.19
C THR A 242 -9.55 -7.43 -16.07
N LYS A 243 -9.25 -8.06 -14.93
CA LYS A 243 -7.97 -8.73 -14.68
C LYS A 243 -8.00 -10.19 -15.12
N GLU A 244 -6.84 -10.69 -15.51
CA GLU A 244 -6.63 -12.11 -15.75
C GLU A 244 -6.75 -12.89 -14.43
N VAL A 245 -7.26 -14.12 -14.51
CA VAL A 245 -7.30 -15.05 -13.37
C VAL A 245 -5.85 -15.38 -12.96
N GLN A 246 -5.51 -15.19 -11.70
CA GLN A 246 -4.14 -15.38 -11.21
C GLN A 246 -3.83 -16.79 -10.74
N VAL A 247 -4.87 -17.57 -10.41
CA VAL A 247 -4.74 -18.94 -9.89
C VAL A 247 -5.85 -19.82 -10.46
N ASP A 248 -5.51 -21.03 -10.88
CA ASP A 248 -6.42 -21.94 -11.63
C ASP A 248 -7.72 -22.24 -10.90
N PHE A 249 -7.73 -22.32 -9.58
CA PHE A 249 -8.94 -22.60 -8.80
C PHE A 249 -10.01 -21.49 -8.87
N GLU A 250 -9.63 -20.25 -9.26
CA GLU A 250 -10.58 -19.14 -9.41
C GLU A 250 -11.44 -19.25 -10.67
N SER A 251 -11.01 -20.07 -11.64
CA SER A 251 -11.70 -20.19 -12.94
C SER A 251 -13.15 -20.70 -12.85
N GLY A 252 -13.52 -21.40 -11.76
CA GLY A 252 -14.86 -21.88 -11.48
C GLY A 252 -15.67 -21.05 -10.47
N MET A 253 -15.12 -19.96 -9.96
CA MET A 253 -15.77 -19.15 -8.92
C MET A 253 -16.62 -18.02 -9.53
N PHE A 254 -17.80 -17.77 -8.93
CA PHE A 254 -18.66 -16.64 -9.32
C PHE A 254 -18.00 -15.28 -9.01
N PHE A 255 -17.33 -15.18 -7.85
CA PHE A 255 -16.46 -14.06 -7.50
C PHE A 255 -15.06 -14.60 -7.28
N ASN A 256 -14.04 -13.93 -7.84
CA ASN A 256 -12.65 -14.28 -7.56
C ASN A 256 -12.23 -13.87 -6.14
N MET A 257 -11.06 -14.35 -5.69
CA MET A 257 -10.56 -14.07 -4.36
C MET A 257 -10.35 -12.57 -4.09
N GLY A 258 -9.96 -11.80 -5.12
CA GLY A 258 -9.80 -10.35 -5.01
C GLY A 258 -11.11 -9.63 -4.70
N GLN A 259 -12.23 -10.11 -5.28
CA GLN A 259 -13.58 -9.59 -5.02
C GLN A 259 -14.07 -9.99 -3.63
N LEU A 260 -13.96 -11.27 -3.27
CA LEU A 260 -14.39 -11.78 -1.96
C LEU A 260 -13.65 -11.09 -0.82
N LEU A 261 -12.34 -10.95 -0.94
CA LEU A 261 -11.52 -10.26 0.06
C LEU A 261 -11.81 -8.75 0.13
N SER A 262 -12.38 -8.15 -0.90
CA SER A 262 -12.74 -6.73 -0.88
C SER A 262 -13.97 -6.43 -0.03
N LEU A 263 -14.95 -7.35 0.04
CA LEU A 263 -16.22 -7.14 0.75
C LEU A 263 -16.06 -6.82 2.24
N PRO A 264 -15.26 -7.55 3.04
CA PRO A 264 -15.06 -7.24 4.45
C PRO A 264 -14.48 -5.82 4.67
N PHE A 265 -13.55 -5.41 3.80
CA PHE A 265 -12.94 -4.08 3.91
C PHE A 265 -13.89 -2.95 3.50
N ILE A 266 -14.79 -3.18 2.53
CA ILE A 266 -15.87 -2.22 2.20
C ILE A 266 -16.80 -2.04 3.39
N ILE A 267 -17.25 -3.16 4.00
CA ILE A 267 -18.14 -3.12 5.17
C ILE A 267 -17.46 -2.40 6.33
N LEU A 268 -16.22 -2.76 6.65
CA LEU A 268 -15.44 -2.10 7.71
C LEU A 268 -15.28 -0.59 7.42
N GLY A 269 -14.98 -0.23 6.19
CA GLY A 269 -14.84 1.17 5.78
C GLY A 269 -16.13 1.98 6.00
N ILE A 270 -17.28 1.43 5.59
CA ILE A 270 -18.60 2.05 5.80
C ILE A 270 -18.91 2.18 7.30
N MET A 271 -18.59 1.16 8.10
CA MET A 271 -18.79 1.21 9.56
C MET A 271 -17.95 2.32 10.20
N CYS A 272 -16.67 2.43 9.83
CA CYS A 272 -15.78 3.48 10.32
C CYS A 272 -16.30 4.89 9.94
N MET A 273 -16.75 5.09 8.69
CA MET A 273 -17.33 6.37 8.26
C MET A 273 -18.61 6.73 9.02
N LYS A 274 -19.48 5.75 9.34
CA LYS A 274 -20.70 5.99 10.12
C LYS A 274 -20.40 6.37 11.56
N LYS A 275 -19.40 5.76 12.18
CA LYS A 275 -18.95 6.07 13.55
C LYS A 275 -18.24 7.43 13.62
N GLY A 276 -17.59 7.84 12.54
CA GLY A 276 -16.82 9.08 12.45
C GLY A 276 -17.63 10.32 12.04
N LYS A 277 -18.93 10.16 11.83
CA LYS A 277 -19.90 11.25 11.68
C LYS A 277 -20.59 11.53 13.01
#